data_62fd6dae9ea6e7ea5382abb66864eb61
#
_entry.id   62fd6dae9ea6e7ea5382abb66864eb61
#
_cell.length_a   1.000
_cell.length_b   1.000
_cell.length_c   1.000
_cell.angle_alpha   90.00
_cell.angle_beta   90.00
_cell.angle_gamma   90.00
#
_symmetry.space_group_name_H-M   'P 1'
#
loop_
_entity.id
_entity.type
_entity.pdbx_description
1 polymer ?
#
loop_
_entity_poly.entity_id
_entity_poly.type
_entity_poly.pdbx_seq_one_letter_code
_entity_poly.pdbx_strand_id
1 'polypeptide(L)'
;MIIKKMFKIITFSILVNLLTSLHVSANDDFNLWVKEFKIKATNSGISKNVVNQIMSEAKFLPKVIQYDRYQPEFYEDTFTYIEKRSTKKKVKQGLNLYKKEKKIIEKIEKDFNIEKELLLALMGIETNFGKYLGKMDIVSSLATLSFDKRRSDF
;
A
#
# COMPACT_ATOMS: atom_id res chain seq x y z
N MET A 1 14.53 -9.58 -56.42
CA MET A 1 13.58 -10.14 -55.44
C MET A 1 14.26 -10.41 -54.09
N ILE A 2 15.45 -10.97 -54.06
CA ILE A 2 16.21 -11.33 -52.84
C ILE A 2 16.57 -10.11 -51.97
N ILE A 3 17.07 -9.01 -52.57
CA ILE A 3 17.50 -7.82 -51.85
C ILE A 3 16.33 -7.14 -51.10
N LYS A 4 15.11 -7.08 -51.66
CA LYS A 4 13.94 -6.58 -50.95
C LYS A 4 13.48 -7.43 -49.77
N LYS A 5 13.73 -8.75 -49.85
CA LYS A 5 13.43 -9.70 -48.77
C LYS A 5 14.44 -9.57 -47.63
N MET A 6 15.71 -9.40 -47.94
CA MET A 6 16.76 -9.14 -46.95
C MET A 6 16.54 -7.82 -46.22
N PHE A 7 16.15 -6.75 -46.90
CA PHE A 7 15.88 -5.44 -46.29
C PHE A 7 14.71 -5.52 -45.32
N LYS A 8 13.63 -6.24 -45.64
CA LYS A 8 12.49 -6.46 -44.71
C LYS A 8 12.88 -7.26 -43.48
N ILE A 9 13.77 -8.24 -43.58
CA ILE A 9 14.27 -9.06 -42.45
C ILE A 9 15.13 -8.19 -41.54
N ILE A 10 16.03 -7.38 -42.11
CA ILE A 10 16.90 -6.48 -41.33
C ILE A 10 16.09 -5.42 -40.61
N THR A 11 15.11 -4.76 -41.28
CA THR A 11 14.23 -3.78 -40.61
C THR A 11 13.37 -4.41 -39.53
N PHE A 12 12.85 -5.61 -39.73
CA PHE A 12 12.08 -6.32 -38.70
C PHE A 12 12.96 -6.71 -37.50
N SER A 13 14.19 -7.17 -37.72
CA SER A 13 15.14 -7.50 -36.66
C SER A 13 15.56 -6.28 -35.84
N ILE A 14 15.77 -5.13 -36.48
CA ILE A 14 16.05 -3.86 -35.79
C ILE A 14 14.85 -3.39 -34.98
N LEU A 15 13.62 -3.52 -35.49
CA LEU A 15 12.40 -3.15 -34.78
C LEU A 15 12.16 -4.03 -33.56
N VAL A 16 12.40 -5.34 -33.66
CA VAL A 16 12.31 -6.29 -32.53
C VAL A 16 13.35 -5.98 -31.46
N ASN A 17 14.59 -5.64 -31.83
CA ASN A 17 15.63 -5.25 -30.87
C ASN A 17 15.31 -3.89 -30.21
N LEU A 18 14.70 -2.93 -30.91
CA LEU A 18 14.25 -1.67 -30.31
C LEU A 18 13.13 -1.88 -29.27
N LEU A 19 12.23 -2.83 -29.50
CA LEU A 19 11.15 -3.17 -28.59
C LEU A 19 11.62 -3.91 -27.33
N THR A 20 12.72 -4.67 -27.41
CA THR A 20 13.29 -5.39 -26.26
C THR A 20 14.15 -4.51 -25.36
N SER A 21 14.70 -3.41 -25.87
CA SER A 21 15.54 -2.49 -25.08
C SER A 21 14.79 -1.51 -24.19
N LEU A 22 13.44 -1.49 -24.21
CA LEU A 22 12.62 -0.60 -23.37
C LEU A 22 12.13 -1.23 -22.06
N HIS A 23 12.57 -2.44 -21.74
CA HIS A 23 12.30 -3.04 -20.43
C HIS A 23 13.41 -2.69 -19.43
N VAL A 24 13.61 -1.40 -19.16
CA VAL A 24 14.14 -1.02 -17.84
C VAL A 24 13.06 -1.47 -16.86
N SER A 25 13.38 -2.47 -16.07
CA SER A 25 12.41 -3.06 -15.17
C SER A 25 12.09 -2.03 -14.08
N ALA A 26 10.81 -1.78 -13.81
CA ALA A 26 10.39 -0.95 -12.68
C ALA A 26 11.04 -1.43 -11.33
N ASN A 27 11.50 -2.65 -11.29
CA ASN A 27 12.29 -3.22 -10.21
C ASN A 27 13.71 -2.61 -10.12
N ASP A 28 14.37 -2.34 -11.25
CA ASP A 28 15.73 -1.78 -11.25
C ASP A 28 15.69 -0.32 -10.79
N ASP A 29 14.70 0.44 -11.22
CA ASP A 29 14.46 1.82 -10.76
C ASP A 29 14.12 1.86 -9.27
N PHE A 30 13.30 0.93 -8.78
CA PHE A 30 12.99 0.82 -7.36
C PHE A 30 14.24 0.46 -6.53
N ASN A 31 15.07 -0.45 -7.00
CA ASN A 31 16.31 -0.82 -6.32
C ASN A 31 17.31 0.35 -6.25
N LEU A 32 17.37 1.17 -7.29
CA LEU A 32 18.16 2.39 -7.29
C LEU A 32 17.60 3.38 -6.26
N TRP A 33 16.29 3.61 -6.27
CA TRP A 33 15.62 4.46 -5.29
C TRP A 33 15.86 3.99 -3.84
N VAL A 34 15.82 2.68 -3.56
CA VAL A 34 16.13 2.12 -2.23
C VAL A 34 17.54 2.48 -1.79
N LYS A 35 18.53 2.43 -2.71
CA LYS A 35 19.93 2.84 -2.39
C LYS A 35 20.00 4.32 -2.02
N GLU A 36 19.35 5.19 -2.79
CA GLU A 36 19.29 6.63 -2.53
C GLU A 36 18.57 6.93 -1.22
N PHE A 37 17.44 6.25 -0.97
CA PHE A 37 16.69 6.39 0.27
C PHE A 37 17.51 6.01 1.51
N LYS A 38 18.31 4.94 1.44
CA LYS A 38 19.22 4.54 2.53
C LYS A 38 20.21 5.64 2.89
N ILE A 39 20.76 6.31 1.89
CA ILE A 39 21.69 7.44 2.09
C ILE A 39 20.94 8.60 2.75
N LYS A 40 19.77 8.98 2.22
CA LYS A 40 18.93 10.06 2.75
C LYS A 40 18.55 9.81 4.21
N ALA A 41 18.04 8.61 4.52
CA ALA A 41 17.63 8.23 5.87
C ALA A 41 18.79 8.28 6.87
N THR A 42 19.99 7.81 6.47
CA THR A 42 21.19 7.87 7.30
C THR A 42 21.62 9.32 7.55
N ASN A 43 21.60 10.16 6.52
CA ASN A 43 21.92 11.59 6.64
C ASN A 43 20.91 12.36 7.51
N SER A 44 19.66 11.85 7.61
CA SER A 44 18.63 12.38 8.50
C SER A 44 18.73 11.88 9.94
N GLY A 45 19.82 11.18 10.31
CA GLY A 45 20.11 10.77 11.68
C GLY A 45 19.64 9.35 12.05
N ILE A 46 19.07 8.58 11.12
CA ILE A 46 18.73 7.18 11.38
C ILE A 46 20.00 6.33 11.28
N SER A 47 20.25 5.46 12.27
CA SER A 47 21.48 4.66 12.27
C SER A 47 21.58 3.79 11.03
N LYS A 48 22.76 3.72 10.42
CA LYS A 48 23.03 2.94 9.21
C LYS A 48 22.65 1.46 9.37
N ASN A 49 22.85 0.92 10.57
CA ASN A 49 22.49 -0.48 10.86
C ASN A 49 20.97 -0.70 10.74
N VAL A 50 20.17 0.17 11.36
CA VAL A 50 18.70 0.11 11.31
C VAL A 50 18.21 0.28 9.88
N VAL A 51 18.73 1.29 9.16
CA VAL A 51 18.35 1.53 7.76
C VAL A 51 18.66 0.31 6.88
N ASN A 52 19.84 -0.28 7.03
CA ASN A 52 20.22 -1.45 6.26
C ASN A 52 19.36 -2.67 6.61
N GLN A 53 19.13 -2.93 7.88
CA GLN A 53 18.32 -4.05 8.34
C GLN A 53 16.88 -3.97 7.81
N ILE A 54 16.25 -2.80 7.90
CA ILE A 54 14.84 -2.62 7.50
C ILE A 54 14.70 -2.62 5.97
N MET A 55 15.59 -1.93 5.26
CA MET A 55 15.47 -1.74 3.82
C MET A 55 16.12 -2.85 2.99
N SER A 56 16.76 -3.87 3.60
CA SER A 56 17.38 -4.98 2.86
C SER A 56 16.35 -5.85 2.14
N GLU A 57 15.20 -6.03 2.75
CA GLU A 57 14.12 -6.90 2.26
C GLU A 57 13.00 -6.13 1.54
N ALA A 58 13.15 -4.81 1.36
CA ALA A 58 12.14 -3.99 0.70
C ALA A 58 11.96 -4.42 -0.77
N LYS A 59 10.73 -4.71 -1.16
CA LYS A 59 10.34 -5.17 -2.51
C LYS A 59 9.36 -4.20 -3.15
N PHE A 60 9.45 -4.05 -4.46
CA PHE A 60 8.45 -3.32 -5.23
C PHE A 60 7.13 -4.10 -5.29
N LEU A 61 6.04 -3.50 -4.84
CA LEU A 61 4.72 -4.12 -4.75
C LEU A 61 3.69 -3.35 -5.62
N PRO A 62 3.59 -3.60 -6.93
CA PRO A 62 2.67 -2.87 -7.83
C PRO A 62 1.21 -2.89 -7.38
N LYS A 63 0.77 -3.96 -6.70
CA LYS A 63 -0.61 -4.05 -6.14
C LYS A 63 -0.89 -2.97 -5.10
N VAL A 64 0.11 -2.53 -4.36
CA VAL A 64 -0.06 -1.45 -3.37
C VAL A 64 -0.45 -0.15 -4.08
N ILE A 65 0.21 0.15 -5.20
CA ILE A 65 -0.12 1.32 -6.04
C ILE A 65 -1.55 1.21 -6.58
N GLN A 66 -1.96 0.02 -7.03
CA GLN A 66 -3.33 -0.21 -7.49
C GLN A 66 -4.35 0.05 -6.38
N TYR A 67 -4.12 -0.46 -5.16
CA TYR A 67 -5.00 -0.24 -4.03
C TYR A 67 -5.04 1.22 -3.59
N ASP A 68 -3.89 1.92 -3.61
CA ASP A 68 -3.82 3.34 -3.28
C ASP A 68 -4.57 4.23 -4.29
N ARG A 69 -4.60 3.82 -5.57
CA ARG A 69 -5.32 4.54 -6.63
C ARG A 69 -6.80 4.19 -6.71
N TYR A 70 -7.18 3.01 -6.25
CA TYR A 70 -8.58 2.55 -6.24
C TYR A 70 -9.10 2.50 -4.80
N GLN A 71 -9.63 3.62 -4.34
CA GLN A 71 -10.23 3.76 -3.02
C GLN A 71 -11.75 3.88 -3.20
N PRO A 72 -12.54 2.92 -2.66
CA PRO A 72 -13.99 2.88 -2.88
C PRO A 72 -14.73 4.16 -2.50
N GLU A 73 -14.23 4.89 -1.49
CA GLU A 73 -14.78 6.17 -1.03
C GLU A 73 -14.80 7.26 -2.11
N PHE A 74 -14.02 7.14 -3.18
CA PHE A 74 -14.03 8.07 -4.30
C PHE A 74 -14.91 7.62 -5.49
N TYR A 75 -15.39 6.37 -5.47
CA TYR A 75 -16.14 5.78 -6.58
C TYR A 75 -17.55 5.32 -6.18
N GLU A 76 -17.77 5.04 -4.90
CA GLU A 76 -19.07 4.67 -4.38
C GLU A 76 -19.83 5.93 -3.94
N ASP A 77 -21.15 5.97 -4.16
CA ASP A 77 -21.98 6.99 -3.52
C ASP A 77 -22.04 6.75 -2.00
N THR A 78 -22.30 7.83 -1.25
CA THR A 78 -22.26 7.82 0.21
C THR A 78 -23.20 6.78 0.83
N PHE A 79 -24.39 6.61 0.28
CA PHE A 79 -25.37 5.65 0.79
C PHE A 79 -24.87 4.22 0.64
N THR A 80 -24.43 3.85 -0.56
CA THR A 80 -23.85 2.52 -0.85
C THR A 80 -22.60 2.26 0.01
N TYR A 81 -21.76 3.27 0.19
CA TYR A 81 -20.56 3.19 1.04
C TYR A 81 -20.92 2.85 2.48
N ILE A 82 -21.86 3.59 3.07
CA ILE A 82 -22.32 3.38 4.44
C ILE A 82 -22.99 2.02 4.59
N GLU A 83 -23.92 1.66 3.70
CA GLU A 83 -24.67 0.40 3.78
C GLU A 83 -23.72 -0.82 3.77
N LYS A 84 -22.72 -0.82 2.89
CA LYS A 84 -21.73 -1.88 2.83
C LYS A 84 -20.87 -2.01 4.09
N ARG A 85 -20.62 -0.91 4.78
CA ARG A 85 -19.68 -0.87 5.92
C ARG A 85 -20.35 -0.89 7.29
N SER A 86 -21.64 -0.57 7.39
CA SER A 86 -22.42 -0.56 8.64
C SER A 86 -23.50 -1.66 8.70
N THR A 87 -23.17 -2.85 8.21
CA THR A 87 -24.12 -3.98 8.19
C THR A 87 -24.56 -4.39 9.60
N LYS A 88 -25.80 -4.93 9.72
CA LYS A 88 -26.31 -5.50 10.99
C LYS A 88 -25.36 -6.52 11.61
N LYS A 89 -24.62 -7.28 10.79
CA LYS A 89 -23.60 -8.22 11.24
C LYS A 89 -22.43 -7.49 11.93
N LYS A 90 -21.92 -6.40 11.35
CA LYS A 90 -20.86 -5.60 11.96
C LYS A 90 -21.30 -4.95 13.27
N VAL A 91 -22.49 -4.38 13.30
CA VAL A 91 -23.08 -3.81 14.53
C VAL A 91 -23.13 -4.86 15.63
N LYS A 92 -23.65 -6.06 15.34
CA LYS A 92 -23.67 -7.17 16.31
C LYS A 92 -22.27 -7.57 16.79
N GLN A 93 -21.28 -7.57 15.89
CA GLN A 93 -19.88 -7.86 16.28
C GLN A 93 -19.32 -6.80 17.23
N GLY A 94 -19.54 -5.51 16.96
CA GLY A 94 -19.15 -4.40 17.83
C GLY A 94 -19.78 -4.49 19.21
N LEU A 95 -21.08 -4.73 19.27
CA LEU A 95 -21.81 -4.91 20.54
C LEU A 95 -21.29 -6.11 21.34
N ASN A 96 -20.95 -7.20 20.68
CA ASN A 96 -20.35 -8.37 21.35
C ASN A 96 -18.95 -8.06 21.88
N LEU A 97 -18.12 -7.33 21.11
CA LEU A 97 -16.81 -6.88 21.57
C LEU A 97 -16.93 -5.95 22.77
N TYR A 98 -17.86 -4.98 22.71
CA TYR A 98 -18.13 -4.09 23.85
C TYR A 98 -18.50 -4.87 25.12
N LYS A 99 -19.43 -5.82 25.00
CA LYS A 99 -19.82 -6.66 26.15
C LYS A 99 -18.64 -7.43 26.75
N LYS A 100 -17.76 -7.96 25.89
CA LYS A 100 -16.59 -8.74 26.29
C LYS A 100 -15.51 -7.87 26.94
N GLU A 101 -15.23 -6.71 26.36
CA GLU A 101 -14.10 -5.85 26.73
C GLU A 101 -14.57 -4.55 27.45
N LYS A 102 -15.77 -4.58 28.05
CA LYS A 102 -16.45 -3.42 28.60
C LYS A 102 -15.54 -2.52 29.46
N LYS A 103 -14.85 -3.12 30.41
CA LYS A 103 -13.98 -2.38 31.36
C LYS A 103 -12.90 -1.56 30.68
N ILE A 104 -12.21 -2.15 29.69
CA ILE A 104 -11.12 -1.47 29.00
C ILE A 104 -11.66 -0.40 28.06
N ILE A 105 -12.77 -0.66 27.36
CA ILE A 105 -13.39 0.29 26.44
C ILE A 105 -13.90 1.51 27.20
N GLU A 106 -14.60 1.32 28.32
CA GLU A 106 -15.07 2.43 29.18
C GLU A 106 -13.91 3.20 29.83
N LYS A 107 -12.81 2.53 30.14
CA LYS A 107 -11.59 3.20 30.61
C LYS A 107 -10.98 4.08 29.51
N ILE A 108 -10.88 3.58 28.28
CA ILE A 108 -10.37 4.37 27.13
C ILE A 108 -11.29 5.57 26.87
N GLU A 109 -12.62 5.37 26.85
CA GLU A 109 -13.59 6.46 26.71
C GLU A 109 -13.33 7.57 27.72
N LYS A 110 -13.14 7.22 28.98
CA LYS A 110 -12.88 8.18 30.06
C LYS A 110 -11.50 8.84 29.96
N ASP A 111 -10.45 8.04 29.71
CA ASP A 111 -9.07 8.53 29.75
C ASP A 111 -8.74 9.45 28.56
N PHE A 112 -9.34 9.18 27.41
CA PHE A 112 -9.06 9.89 26.15
C PHE A 112 -10.22 10.80 25.69
N ASN A 113 -11.36 10.82 26.42
CA ASN A 113 -12.56 11.56 26.07
C ASN A 113 -13.03 11.25 24.63
N ILE A 114 -13.04 9.98 24.27
CA ILE A 114 -13.48 9.47 22.96
C ILE A 114 -14.70 8.60 23.18
N GLU A 115 -15.80 8.88 22.49
CA GLU A 115 -17.01 8.06 22.55
C GLU A 115 -16.69 6.60 22.18
N LYS A 116 -17.12 5.66 23.03
CA LYS A 116 -16.88 4.22 22.81
C LYS A 116 -17.50 3.70 21.52
N GLU A 117 -18.62 4.31 21.08
CA GLU A 117 -19.27 3.99 19.81
C GLU A 117 -18.37 4.34 18.63
N LEU A 118 -17.69 5.49 18.67
CA LEU A 118 -16.73 5.90 17.66
C LEU A 118 -15.51 4.97 17.63
N LEU A 119 -14.95 4.65 18.80
CA LEU A 119 -13.84 3.69 18.91
C LEU A 119 -14.19 2.35 18.28
N LEU A 120 -15.36 1.79 18.62
CA LEU A 120 -15.84 0.52 18.10
C LEU A 120 -16.13 0.57 16.59
N ALA A 121 -16.68 1.69 16.09
CA ALA A 121 -16.93 1.88 14.67
C ALA A 121 -15.61 1.86 13.88
N LEU A 122 -14.60 2.60 14.33
CA LEU A 122 -13.26 2.60 13.73
C LEU A 122 -12.64 1.20 13.74
N MET A 123 -12.65 0.50 14.87
CA MET A 123 -12.16 -0.88 14.95
C MET A 123 -12.89 -1.81 13.97
N GLY A 124 -14.18 -1.60 13.76
CA GLY A 124 -14.99 -2.37 12.82
C GLY A 124 -14.64 -2.08 11.36
N ILE A 125 -14.40 -0.82 11.00
CA ILE A 125 -14.08 -0.39 9.63
C ILE A 125 -12.66 -0.81 9.26
N GLU A 126 -11.69 -0.44 10.09
CA GLU A 126 -10.26 -0.61 9.79
C GLU A 126 -9.81 -2.08 9.78
N THR A 127 -10.20 -2.84 10.80
CA THR A 127 -9.62 -4.17 11.02
C THR A 127 -10.66 -5.28 11.18
N ASN A 128 -11.96 -4.98 10.97
CA ASN A 128 -13.05 -5.90 11.31
C ASN A 128 -12.91 -6.46 12.74
N PHE A 129 -12.72 -5.54 13.70
CA PHE A 129 -12.50 -5.84 15.12
C PHE A 129 -11.26 -6.71 15.38
N GLY A 130 -10.14 -6.39 14.74
CA GLY A 130 -8.87 -7.09 14.86
C GLY A 130 -8.78 -8.43 14.13
N LYS A 131 -9.82 -8.80 13.35
CA LYS A 131 -9.84 -10.08 12.61
C LYS A 131 -9.16 -9.99 11.24
N TYR A 132 -9.05 -8.80 10.71
CA TYR A 132 -8.42 -8.55 9.42
C TYR A 132 -7.06 -7.88 9.64
N LEU A 133 -6.02 -8.68 9.57
CA LEU A 133 -4.65 -8.21 9.53
C LEU A 133 -4.21 -8.19 8.07
N GLY A 134 -3.64 -7.08 7.63
CA GLY A 134 -3.10 -6.95 6.28
C GLY A 134 -2.11 -8.08 5.97
N LYS A 135 -2.05 -8.52 4.72
CA LYS A 135 -1.13 -9.58 4.26
C LYS A 135 0.11 -9.02 3.55
N MET A 136 0.12 -7.72 3.27
CA MET A 136 1.21 -7.08 2.55
C MET A 136 2.30 -6.66 3.53
N ASP A 137 3.54 -6.84 3.12
CA ASP A 137 4.70 -6.38 3.89
C ASP A 137 4.66 -4.85 4.05
N ILE A 138 4.76 -4.37 5.29
CA ILE A 138 4.58 -2.95 5.62
C ILE A 138 5.72 -2.11 5.04
N VAL A 139 6.96 -2.57 5.18
CA VAL A 139 8.15 -1.83 4.70
C VAL A 139 8.13 -1.72 3.19
N SER A 140 7.89 -2.83 2.49
CA SER A 140 7.77 -2.86 1.03
C SER A 140 6.60 -2.00 0.54
N SER A 141 5.47 -2.00 1.25
CA SER A 141 4.30 -1.19 0.91
C SER A 141 4.60 0.30 1.01
N LEU A 142 5.18 0.74 2.14
CA LEU A 142 5.56 2.14 2.35
C LEU A 142 6.66 2.58 1.37
N ALA A 143 7.67 1.75 1.15
CA ALA A 143 8.73 2.00 0.18
C ALA A 143 8.16 2.15 -1.25
N THR A 144 7.24 1.27 -1.64
CA THR A 144 6.57 1.33 -2.96
C THR A 144 5.77 2.62 -3.13
N LEU A 145 4.98 3.03 -2.13
CA LEU A 145 4.19 4.27 -2.18
C LEU A 145 5.08 5.51 -2.22
N SER A 146 6.19 5.50 -1.47
CA SER A 146 7.19 6.58 -1.49
C SER A 146 7.90 6.67 -2.84
N PHE A 147 8.20 5.54 -3.46
CA PHE A 147 8.77 5.47 -4.80
C PHE A 147 7.80 5.99 -5.88
N ASP A 148 6.50 5.68 -5.79
CA ASP A 148 5.46 6.11 -6.76
C ASP A 148 5.22 7.63 -6.76
N LYS A 149 5.71 8.37 -5.76
CA LYS A 149 5.69 9.84 -5.63
C LYS A 149 4.30 10.50 -5.68
N ARG A 150 3.21 9.74 -5.71
CA ARG A 150 1.86 10.33 -5.74
C ARG A 150 1.54 11.17 -4.50
N ARG A 151 2.18 10.82 -3.38
CA ARG A 151 2.03 11.50 -2.08
C ARG A 151 3.34 12.05 -1.55
N SER A 152 4.24 12.47 -2.45
CA SER A 152 5.59 12.94 -2.07
C SER A 152 5.59 14.28 -1.33
N ASP A 153 4.47 15.00 -1.33
CA ASP A 153 4.33 16.32 -0.71
C ASP A 153 3.83 16.25 0.74
N PHE A 154 3.70 15.04 1.29
CA PHE A 154 3.32 14.80 2.70
C PHE A 154 4.51 14.42 3.56
#